data_9225079265b238e3d5eb948298cff503
#
_entry.id   9225079265b238e3d5eb948298cff503
#
_cell.length_a   1.000
_cell.length_b   1.000
_cell.length_c   1.000
_cell.angle_alpha   90.00
_cell.angle_beta   90.00
_cell.angle_gamma   90.00
#
_symmetry.space_group_name_H-M   'P 1'
#
loop_
_entity.id
_entity.type
_entity.pdbx_description
1 polymer ?
#
loop_
_entity_poly.entity_id
_entity_poly.type
_entity_poly.pdbx_seq_one_letter_code
_entity_poly.pdbx_strand_id
1 'polypeptide(L)'
;HIFRDRAKEYFETHRSRLESAGFDGLVIRAWEELELVREWKISIPLVMDYGIYTMNHRAEDFVREMAPELSMRFTLPVELNSRELEARDSRERELLVYGSIPVMVTAQCIRKTVEGCSKCPEYLYLRDRKKKVFPVRNQCRFCCNTIYNSSPLSLLKDKKQIDRLQPEVLRLAFTSESAAQTGEVLDAYVKTFLHQEPVELEGEFTRGHFKRGVE
;
A
#
# COMPACT_ATOMS: atom_id res chain seq x y z
N HIS A 1 -9.91 -1.93 2.68
CA HIS A 1 -9.78 -3.15 1.88
C HIS A 1 -11.05 -3.98 1.78
N ILE A 2 -11.93 -3.97 2.80
CA ILE A 2 -13.25 -4.59 2.67
C ILE A 2 -14.25 -3.46 2.72
N PHE A 3 -14.81 -3.13 1.58
CA PHE A 3 -15.82 -2.11 1.48
C PHE A 3 -17.18 -2.72 1.88
N ARG A 4 -17.79 -2.21 2.93
CA ARG A 4 -19.07 -2.64 3.47
C ARG A 4 -19.99 -1.44 3.65
N ASP A 5 -21.28 -1.68 3.82
CA ASP A 5 -22.30 -0.64 4.02
C ASP A 5 -21.87 0.41 5.07
N ARG A 6 -21.33 -0.04 6.20
CA ARG A 6 -20.78 0.88 7.24
C ARG A 6 -19.64 1.76 6.75
N ALA A 7 -18.80 1.27 5.83
CA ALA A 7 -17.74 2.09 5.25
C ALA A 7 -18.33 3.11 4.28
N LYS A 8 -19.31 2.71 3.46
CA LYS A 8 -20.03 3.59 2.55
C LYS A 8 -20.72 4.72 3.34
N GLU A 9 -21.54 4.39 4.34
CA GLU A 9 -22.20 5.37 5.23
C GLU A 9 -21.20 6.34 5.88
N TYR A 10 -20.05 5.82 6.32
CA TYR A 10 -19.01 6.65 6.90
C TYR A 10 -18.43 7.65 5.90
N PHE A 11 -18.12 7.20 4.70
CA PHE A 11 -17.61 8.08 3.65
C PHE A 11 -18.66 9.09 3.19
N GLU A 12 -19.91 8.67 3.00
CA GLU A 12 -21.02 9.56 2.67
C GLU A 12 -21.21 10.66 3.73
N THR A 13 -21.18 10.29 5.01
CA THR A 13 -21.29 11.25 6.12
C THR A 13 -20.13 12.25 6.15
N HIS A 14 -18.95 11.87 5.67
CA HIS A 14 -17.74 12.71 5.70
C HIS A 14 -17.37 13.28 4.33
N ARG A 15 -18.23 13.12 3.32
CA ARG A 15 -17.98 13.57 1.95
C ARG A 15 -17.59 15.03 1.86
N SER A 16 -18.37 15.93 2.44
CA SER A 16 -18.09 17.38 2.43
C SER A 16 -16.74 17.72 3.07
N ARG A 17 -16.37 16.97 4.11
CA ARG A 17 -15.07 17.13 4.76
C ARG A 17 -13.91 16.63 3.88
N LEU A 18 -14.12 15.55 3.12
CA LEU A 18 -13.13 15.06 2.15
C LEU A 18 -12.94 16.10 1.03
N GLU A 19 -14.03 16.62 0.47
CA GLU A 19 -14.02 17.60 -0.61
C GLU A 19 -13.37 18.93 -0.19
N SER A 20 -13.56 19.35 1.07
CA SER A 20 -13.00 20.60 1.62
C SER A 20 -11.58 20.48 2.20
N ALA A 21 -11.02 19.27 2.28
CA ALA A 21 -9.73 19.03 2.94
C ALA A 21 -8.51 19.53 2.15
N GLY A 22 -8.69 19.88 0.85
CA GLY A 22 -7.61 20.40 0.01
C GLY A 22 -6.52 19.38 -0.30
N PHE A 23 -6.88 18.10 -0.47
CA PHE A 23 -5.95 17.07 -0.86
C PHE A 23 -5.51 17.26 -2.32
N ASP A 24 -4.22 17.05 -2.59
CA ASP A 24 -3.65 17.07 -3.96
C ASP A 24 -3.98 15.79 -4.73
N GLY A 25 -4.45 14.73 -4.08
CA GLY A 25 -4.83 13.47 -4.69
C GLY A 25 -5.36 12.45 -3.70
N LEU A 26 -5.90 11.34 -4.21
CA LEU A 26 -6.41 10.21 -3.43
C LEU A 26 -5.74 8.92 -3.85
N VAL A 27 -5.43 8.07 -2.87
CA VAL A 27 -4.97 6.69 -3.10
C VAL A 27 -6.17 5.75 -3.11
N ILE A 28 -6.39 5.06 -4.22
CA ILE A 28 -7.48 4.12 -4.45
C ILE A 28 -6.97 2.69 -4.30
N ARG A 29 -7.50 1.94 -3.36
CA ARG A 29 -7.06 0.59 -3.00
C ARG A 29 -8.07 -0.51 -3.32
N ALA A 30 -9.30 -0.12 -3.62
CA ALA A 30 -10.40 -1.03 -3.92
C ALA A 30 -11.28 -0.44 -5.04
N TRP A 31 -11.91 -1.29 -5.83
CA TRP A 31 -12.78 -0.89 -6.93
C TRP A 31 -13.98 -0.06 -6.45
N GLU A 32 -14.49 -0.38 -5.27
CA GLU A 32 -15.60 0.34 -4.65
C GLU A 32 -15.21 1.80 -4.31
N GLU A 33 -13.94 2.06 -4.00
CA GLU A 33 -13.44 3.42 -3.76
C GLU A 33 -13.41 4.22 -5.06
N LEU A 34 -13.01 3.60 -6.17
CA LEU A 34 -13.06 4.23 -7.51
C LEU A 34 -14.51 4.59 -7.89
N GLU A 35 -15.44 3.67 -7.64
CA GLU A 35 -16.84 3.92 -7.94
C GLU A 35 -17.42 5.08 -7.12
N LEU A 36 -17.07 5.20 -5.83
CA LEU A 36 -17.47 6.35 -5.01
C LEU A 36 -16.91 7.68 -5.55
N VAL A 37 -15.64 7.70 -5.97
CA VAL A 37 -15.02 8.90 -6.56
C VAL A 37 -15.78 9.34 -7.81
N ARG A 38 -16.17 8.38 -8.66
CA ARG A 38 -16.98 8.63 -9.86
C ARG A 38 -18.38 9.12 -9.51
N GLU A 39 -19.08 8.43 -8.61
CA GLU A 39 -20.43 8.77 -8.14
C GLU A 39 -20.46 10.20 -7.56
N TRP A 40 -19.43 10.55 -6.81
CA TRP A 40 -19.31 11.86 -6.19
C TRP A 40 -18.74 12.95 -7.11
N LYS A 41 -18.29 12.58 -8.31
CA LYS A 41 -17.67 13.49 -9.29
C LYS A 41 -16.48 14.25 -8.71
N ILE A 42 -15.66 13.56 -7.91
CA ILE A 42 -14.43 14.12 -7.38
C ILE A 42 -13.41 14.19 -8.52
N SER A 43 -12.84 15.38 -8.76
CA SER A 43 -11.96 15.66 -9.90
C SER A 43 -10.50 15.95 -9.50
N ILE A 44 -10.02 15.29 -8.43
CA ILE A 44 -8.61 15.37 -8.01
C ILE A 44 -7.82 14.17 -8.53
N PRO A 45 -6.49 14.28 -8.70
CA PRO A 45 -5.64 13.19 -9.18
C PRO A 45 -5.76 11.93 -8.32
N LEU A 46 -5.72 10.76 -8.97
CA LEU A 46 -5.79 9.46 -8.30
C LEU A 46 -4.47 8.71 -8.40
N VAL A 47 -4.11 8.01 -7.33
CA VAL A 47 -3.07 6.97 -7.34
C VAL A 47 -3.76 5.63 -7.18
N MET A 48 -3.76 4.84 -8.26
CA MET A 48 -4.32 3.49 -8.26
C MET A 48 -3.32 2.54 -7.60
N ASP A 49 -3.61 2.13 -6.37
CA ASP A 49 -2.70 1.30 -5.56
C ASP A 49 -2.55 -0.12 -6.14
N TYR A 50 -1.48 -0.82 -5.80
CA TYR A 50 -1.22 -2.20 -6.24
C TYR A 50 -2.38 -3.16 -5.93
N GLY A 51 -3.24 -2.87 -4.97
CA GLY A 51 -4.45 -3.62 -4.65
C GLY A 51 -5.53 -3.60 -5.75
N ILE A 52 -5.42 -2.75 -6.76
CA ILE A 52 -6.28 -2.76 -7.96
C ILE A 52 -5.85 -3.85 -8.96
N TYR A 53 -4.67 -4.44 -8.77
CA TYR A 53 -4.13 -5.54 -9.58
C TYR A 53 -3.92 -5.22 -11.05
N THR A 54 -3.44 -4.02 -11.36
CA THR A 54 -3.09 -3.63 -12.74
C THR A 54 -1.77 -4.28 -13.17
N MET A 55 -1.80 -5.60 -13.41
CA MET A 55 -0.62 -6.42 -13.70
C MET A 55 0.02 -6.15 -15.08
N ASN A 56 -0.68 -5.47 -15.98
CA ASN A 56 -0.22 -5.15 -17.34
C ASN A 56 -0.88 -3.88 -17.87
N HIS A 57 -0.39 -3.38 -19.01
CA HIS A 57 -0.91 -2.15 -19.61
C HIS A 57 -2.41 -2.22 -19.95
N ARG A 58 -2.91 -3.34 -20.43
CA ARG A 58 -4.34 -3.49 -20.75
C ARG A 58 -5.23 -3.33 -19.51
N ALA A 59 -4.76 -3.78 -18.34
CA ALA A 59 -5.47 -3.57 -17.09
C ALA A 59 -5.44 -2.08 -16.68
N GLU A 60 -4.32 -1.38 -16.91
CA GLU A 60 -4.26 0.07 -16.69
C GLU A 60 -5.16 0.84 -17.65
N ASP A 61 -5.16 0.48 -18.94
CA ASP A 61 -6.02 1.09 -19.96
C ASP A 61 -7.49 0.91 -19.59
N PHE A 62 -7.87 -0.29 -19.19
CA PHE A 62 -9.24 -0.57 -18.72
C PHE A 62 -9.66 0.34 -17.55
N VAL A 63 -8.77 0.53 -16.56
CA VAL A 63 -9.05 1.43 -15.44
C VAL A 63 -9.20 2.87 -15.91
N ARG A 64 -8.35 3.33 -16.84
CA ARG A 64 -8.44 4.67 -17.44
C ARG A 64 -9.74 4.87 -18.22
N GLU A 65 -10.17 3.86 -18.97
CA GLU A 65 -11.43 3.89 -19.72
C GLU A 65 -12.67 3.98 -18.81
N MET A 66 -12.60 3.46 -17.59
CA MET A 66 -13.70 3.56 -16.62
C MET A 66 -13.93 4.99 -16.10
N ALA A 67 -12.90 5.83 -16.08
CA ALA A 67 -12.98 7.21 -15.62
C ALA A 67 -11.98 8.09 -16.41
N PRO A 68 -12.27 8.33 -17.71
CA PRO A 68 -11.33 9.02 -18.62
C PRO A 68 -11.11 10.49 -18.26
N GLU A 69 -12.01 11.07 -17.48
CA GLU A 69 -11.90 12.45 -16.99
C GLU A 69 -10.93 12.61 -15.80
N LEU A 70 -10.46 11.51 -15.20
CA LEU A 70 -9.60 11.56 -14.03
C LEU A 70 -8.14 11.33 -14.39
N SER A 71 -7.27 12.16 -13.84
CA SER A 71 -5.81 11.93 -13.90
C SER A 71 -5.44 10.77 -12.98
N MET A 72 -4.76 9.76 -13.53
CA MET A 72 -4.40 8.54 -12.78
C MET A 72 -2.93 8.20 -12.91
N ARG A 73 -2.27 8.01 -11.76
CA ARG A 73 -0.98 7.32 -11.65
C ARG A 73 -1.22 5.91 -11.11
N PHE A 74 -0.39 4.96 -11.51
CA PHE A 74 -0.48 3.58 -11.05
C PHE A 74 0.70 3.22 -10.16
N THR A 75 0.43 2.51 -9.07
CA THR A 75 1.46 1.84 -8.29
C THR A 75 1.77 0.50 -8.95
N LEU A 76 3.05 0.24 -9.18
CA LEU A 76 3.54 -1.01 -9.75
C LEU A 76 3.14 -2.21 -8.87
N PRO A 77 2.73 -3.34 -9.47
CA PRO A 77 2.36 -4.54 -8.73
C PRO A 77 3.51 -5.07 -7.90
N VAL A 78 3.23 -5.41 -6.64
CA VAL A 78 4.22 -5.97 -5.70
C VAL A 78 4.52 -7.46 -5.96
N GLU A 79 3.74 -8.11 -6.80
CA GLU A 79 3.87 -9.51 -7.22
C GLU A 79 4.85 -9.70 -8.38
N LEU A 80 5.15 -8.66 -9.15
CA LEU A 80 6.07 -8.73 -10.27
C LEU A 80 7.53 -8.57 -9.81
N ASN A 81 8.42 -9.32 -10.45
CA ASN A 81 9.85 -9.15 -10.24
C ASN A 81 10.41 -7.97 -11.05
N SER A 82 11.65 -7.59 -10.75
CA SER A 82 12.29 -6.42 -11.39
C SER A 82 12.41 -6.52 -12.91
N ARG A 83 12.56 -7.73 -13.49
CA ARG A 83 12.63 -7.94 -14.94
C ARG A 83 11.28 -7.78 -15.62
N GLU A 84 10.22 -8.30 -14.98
CA GLU A 84 8.84 -8.12 -15.44
C GLU A 84 8.41 -6.65 -15.37
N LEU A 85 8.82 -5.95 -14.31
CA LEU A 85 8.60 -4.50 -14.18
C LEU A 85 9.37 -3.70 -15.24
N GLU A 86 10.60 -4.08 -15.56
CA GLU A 86 11.40 -3.46 -16.62
C GLU A 86 10.76 -3.67 -17.99
N ALA A 87 10.26 -4.89 -18.27
CA ALA A 87 9.62 -5.22 -19.53
C ALA A 87 8.29 -4.47 -19.78
N ARG A 88 7.60 -4.02 -18.71
CA ARG A 88 6.33 -3.29 -18.83
C ARG A 88 6.46 -1.77 -18.84
N ASP A 89 7.64 -1.21 -18.90
CA ASP A 89 7.88 0.23 -18.75
C ASP A 89 7.35 0.79 -17.42
N SER A 90 8.24 1.00 -16.47
CA SER A 90 7.88 1.48 -15.12
C SER A 90 7.91 2.99 -14.96
N ARG A 91 8.24 3.73 -16.01
CA ARG A 91 8.24 5.20 -16.00
C ARG A 91 6.83 5.74 -15.77
N GLU A 92 6.73 6.93 -15.21
CA GLU A 92 5.45 7.57 -14.87
C GLU A 92 4.60 6.79 -13.85
N ARG A 93 5.21 5.82 -13.15
CA ARG A 93 4.53 4.99 -12.15
C ARG A 93 5.20 5.10 -10.79
N GLU A 94 4.47 4.72 -9.78
CA GLU A 94 4.94 4.66 -8.41
C GLU A 94 5.43 3.24 -8.08
N LEU A 95 6.60 3.13 -7.45
CA LEU A 95 7.13 1.87 -6.91
C LEU A 95 7.09 1.88 -5.39
N LEU A 96 6.44 0.90 -4.78
CA LEU A 96 6.53 0.66 -3.35
C LEU A 96 7.90 0.06 -3.02
N VAL A 97 8.74 0.82 -2.30
CA VAL A 97 10.12 0.42 -1.97
C VAL A 97 10.30 0.07 -0.50
N TYR A 98 9.39 0.50 0.36
CA TYR A 98 9.39 0.17 1.79
C TYR A 98 7.96 0.05 2.32
N GLY A 99 7.73 -0.90 3.22
CA GLY A 99 6.51 -0.99 4.02
C GLY A 99 6.07 -2.40 4.34
N SER A 100 5.16 -2.50 5.30
CA SER A 100 4.54 -3.77 5.69
C SER A 100 3.44 -4.15 4.70
N ILE A 101 3.67 -5.22 3.92
CA ILE A 101 2.71 -5.68 2.92
C ILE A 101 1.60 -6.49 3.60
N PRO A 102 0.31 -6.16 3.37
CA PRO A 102 -0.80 -7.00 3.81
C PRO A 102 -0.72 -8.39 3.19
N VAL A 103 -0.75 -9.43 4.02
CA VAL A 103 -0.83 -10.83 3.56
C VAL A 103 -2.25 -11.38 3.66
N MET A 104 -3.11 -10.74 4.48
CA MET A 104 -4.52 -11.11 4.59
C MET A 104 -5.34 -9.93 5.09
N VAL A 105 -6.54 -9.79 4.53
CA VAL A 105 -7.59 -8.94 5.09
C VAL A 105 -8.78 -9.82 5.44
N THR A 106 -9.25 -9.75 6.69
CA THR A 106 -10.35 -10.58 7.16
C THR A 106 -11.45 -9.75 7.83
N ALA A 107 -12.69 -10.11 7.53
CA ALA A 107 -13.88 -9.57 8.17
C ALA A 107 -14.14 -10.16 9.57
N GLN A 108 -13.44 -11.23 9.93
CA GLN A 108 -13.53 -11.85 11.23
C GLN A 108 -12.56 -11.17 12.20
N CYS A 109 -13.09 -10.49 13.22
CA CYS A 109 -12.25 -9.83 14.20
C CYS A 109 -11.59 -10.87 15.12
N ILE A 110 -10.25 -10.95 15.07
CA ILE A 110 -9.43 -11.87 15.86
C ILE A 110 -9.69 -11.67 17.36
N ARG A 111 -9.68 -10.41 17.82
CA ARG A 111 -9.91 -10.12 19.24
C ARG A 111 -11.32 -10.52 19.69
N LYS A 112 -12.34 -10.20 18.90
CA LYS A 112 -13.72 -10.56 19.20
C LYS A 112 -13.89 -12.07 19.37
N THR A 113 -13.16 -12.85 18.58
CA THR A 113 -13.23 -14.33 18.63
C THR A 113 -12.60 -14.91 19.90
N VAL A 114 -11.58 -14.27 20.46
CA VAL A 114 -10.82 -14.78 21.61
C VAL A 114 -11.26 -14.16 22.93
N GLU A 115 -11.42 -12.83 22.97
CA GLU A 115 -11.58 -12.05 24.20
C GLU A 115 -12.88 -11.24 24.25
N GLY A 116 -13.64 -11.22 23.15
CA GLY A 116 -14.80 -10.35 22.99
C GLY A 116 -14.46 -8.99 22.38
N CYS A 117 -15.48 -8.20 22.05
CA CYS A 117 -15.31 -6.93 21.36
C CYS A 117 -14.98 -5.78 22.34
N SER A 118 -13.76 -5.24 22.27
CA SER A 118 -13.34 -4.07 23.06
C SER A 118 -13.67 -2.73 22.40
N LYS A 119 -14.09 -2.71 21.13
CA LYS A 119 -14.26 -1.51 20.28
C LYS A 119 -13.00 -0.62 20.21
N CYS A 120 -11.84 -1.17 20.50
CA CYS A 120 -10.57 -0.45 20.53
C CYS A 120 -9.73 -0.78 19.28
N PRO A 121 -9.32 0.22 18.50
CA PRO A 121 -8.37 0.02 17.40
C PRO A 121 -6.98 -0.18 17.98
N GLU A 122 -6.47 -1.40 17.93
CA GLU A 122 -5.15 -1.78 18.42
C GLU A 122 -4.37 -2.55 17.39
N TYR A 123 -3.05 -2.58 17.55
CA TYR A 123 -2.21 -3.57 16.92
C TYR A 123 -2.19 -4.82 17.80
N LEU A 124 -2.49 -5.96 17.18
CA LEU A 124 -2.36 -7.28 17.74
C LEU A 124 -1.22 -8.01 17.04
N TYR A 125 -0.78 -9.13 17.60
CA TYR A 125 0.32 -9.89 17.04
C TYR A 125 -0.06 -11.37 16.99
N LEU A 126 0.01 -11.95 15.80
CA LEU A 126 -0.13 -13.39 15.59
C LEU A 126 1.25 -14.03 15.53
N ARG A 127 1.41 -15.19 16.14
CA ARG A 127 2.66 -15.94 16.07
C ARG A 127 2.39 -17.29 15.39
N ASP A 128 3.17 -17.60 14.36
CA ASP A 128 3.08 -18.88 13.67
C ASP A 128 3.86 -20.00 14.37
N ARG A 129 3.81 -21.22 13.81
CA ARG A 129 4.52 -22.40 14.34
C ARG A 129 6.05 -22.24 14.29
N LYS A 130 6.56 -21.38 13.40
CA LYS A 130 7.99 -21.05 13.27
C LYS A 130 8.40 -19.86 14.13
N LYS A 131 7.52 -19.43 15.04
CA LYS A 131 7.70 -18.29 15.93
C LYS A 131 7.82 -16.92 15.23
N LYS A 132 7.48 -16.85 13.93
CA LYS A 132 7.39 -15.55 13.22
C LYS A 132 6.17 -14.79 13.73
N VAL A 133 6.33 -13.48 13.89
CA VAL A 133 5.31 -12.58 14.44
C VAL A 133 4.74 -11.73 13.32
N PHE A 134 3.43 -11.78 13.14
CA PHE A 134 2.70 -11.05 12.12
C PHE A 134 1.90 -9.92 12.80
N PRO A 135 2.21 -8.65 12.52
CA PRO A 135 1.40 -7.54 13.01
C PRO A 135 -0.01 -7.58 12.43
N VAL A 136 -1.00 -7.30 13.26
CA VAL A 136 -2.41 -7.23 12.86
C VAL A 136 -2.97 -5.88 13.25
N ARG A 137 -3.42 -5.11 12.27
CA ARG A 137 -4.14 -3.87 12.50
C ARG A 137 -5.63 -4.15 12.63
N ASN A 138 -6.16 -3.92 13.81
CA ASN A 138 -7.58 -4.06 14.08
C ASN A 138 -8.33 -2.77 13.72
N GLN A 139 -9.13 -2.81 12.67
CA GLN A 139 -9.94 -1.69 12.20
C GLN A 139 -11.36 -1.80 12.78
N CYS A 140 -11.50 -1.53 14.06
CA CYS A 140 -12.76 -1.70 14.82
C CYS A 140 -13.95 -0.97 14.21
N ARG A 141 -13.76 0.20 13.60
CA ARG A 141 -14.82 0.96 12.95
C ARG A 141 -15.52 0.16 11.85
N PHE A 142 -14.75 -0.60 11.08
CA PHE A 142 -15.24 -1.37 9.94
C PHE A 142 -15.31 -2.88 10.21
N CYS A 143 -15.05 -3.30 11.45
CA CYS A 143 -15.02 -4.72 11.86
C CYS A 143 -14.18 -5.59 10.94
N CYS A 144 -12.99 -5.14 10.57
CA CYS A 144 -12.02 -5.91 9.78
C CYS A 144 -10.63 -5.83 10.37
N ASN A 145 -9.79 -6.80 10.02
CA ASN A 145 -8.37 -6.83 10.40
C ASN A 145 -7.52 -6.93 9.17
N THR A 146 -6.39 -6.24 9.18
CA THR A 146 -5.33 -6.40 8.20
C THR A 146 -4.15 -7.08 8.88
N ILE A 147 -3.77 -8.25 8.38
CA ILE A 147 -2.60 -8.99 8.83
C ILE A 147 -1.46 -8.64 7.89
N TYR A 148 -0.35 -8.16 8.44
CA TYR A 148 0.83 -7.79 7.69
C TYR A 148 1.89 -8.89 7.72
N ASN A 149 2.78 -8.89 6.74
CA ASN A 149 3.92 -9.79 6.73
C ASN A 149 4.78 -9.59 7.99
N SER A 150 5.42 -10.65 8.43
CA SER A 150 6.30 -10.64 9.61
C SER A 150 7.54 -9.77 9.46
N SER A 151 7.97 -9.52 8.22
CA SER A 151 9.10 -8.65 7.91
C SER A 151 8.64 -7.61 6.87
N PRO A 152 8.89 -6.31 7.09
CA PRO A 152 8.56 -5.28 6.11
C PRO A 152 9.38 -5.46 4.83
N LEU A 153 8.79 -5.05 3.70
CA LEU A 153 9.50 -4.89 2.44
C LEU A 153 10.57 -3.81 2.60
N SER A 154 11.79 -4.07 2.11
CA SER A 154 12.77 -3.02 1.87
C SER A 154 13.58 -3.34 0.61
N LEU A 155 13.53 -2.44 -0.36
CA LEU A 155 14.30 -2.50 -1.60
C LEU A 155 15.52 -1.57 -1.57
N LEU A 156 15.92 -1.08 -0.40
CA LEU A 156 17.05 -0.16 -0.25
C LEU A 156 18.33 -0.70 -0.89
N LYS A 157 18.59 -2.00 -0.73
CA LYS A 157 19.77 -2.69 -1.30
C LYS A 157 19.65 -2.98 -2.81
N ASP A 158 18.49 -2.74 -3.41
CA ASP A 158 18.22 -3.02 -4.82
C ASP A 158 18.25 -1.74 -5.69
N LYS A 159 18.96 -0.67 -5.21
CA LYS A 159 19.04 0.64 -5.89
C LYS A 159 19.37 0.53 -7.38
N LYS A 160 20.34 -0.32 -7.77
CA LYS A 160 20.72 -0.48 -9.18
C LYS A 160 19.57 -0.96 -10.07
N GLN A 161 18.72 -1.84 -9.55
CA GLN A 161 17.55 -2.33 -10.26
C GLN A 161 16.47 -1.24 -10.33
N ILE A 162 16.27 -0.51 -9.23
CA ILE A 162 15.31 0.61 -9.17
C ILE A 162 15.74 1.73 -10.13
N ASP A 163 17.03 2.07 -10.17
CA ASP A 163 17.56 3.07 -11.11
C ASP A 163 17.32 2.69 -12.59
N ARG A 164 17.32 1.39 -12.91
CA ARG A 164 16.98 0.91 -14.28
C ARG A 164 15.50 1.04 -14.58
N LEU A 165 14.64 0.78 -13.59
CA LEU A 165 13.19 0.90 -13.74
C LEU A 165 12.74 2.34 -13.93
N GLN A 166 13.48 3.31 -13.40
CA GLN A 166 13.19 4.74 -13.47
C GLN A 166 11.75 5.10 -13.06
N PRO A 167 11.23 4.57 -11.93
CA PRO A 167 9.90 4.96 -11.49
C PRO A 167 9.89 6.46 -11.18
N GLU A 168 8.75 7.11 -11.43
CA GLU A 168 8.59 8.54 -11.13
C GLU A 168 8.58 8.81 -9.62
N VAL A 169 7.99 7.88 -8.85
CA VAL A 169 7.83 8.02 -7.41
C VAL A 169 8.29 6.75 -6.69
N LEU A 170 9.07 6.93 -5.64
CA LEU A 170 9.37 5.87 -4.66
C LEU A 170 8.49 6.07 -3.43
N ARG A 171 7.62 5.10 -3.14
CA ARG A 171 6.73 5.15 -1.99
C ARG A 171 7.27 4.40 -0.79
N LEU A 172 7.32 5.08 0.36
CA LEU A 172 7.54 4.49 1.69
C LEU A 172 6.18 4.42 2.41
N ALA A 173 5.71 3.22 2.74
CA ALA A 173 4.39 3.01 3.36
C ALA A 173 4.54 2.56 4.82
N PHE A 174 4.62 3.53 5.71
CA PHE A 174 4.69 3.30 7.16
C PHE A 174 3.34 2.85 7.73
N THR A 175 3.35 1.90 8.66
CA THR A 175 2.15 1.31 9.29
C THR A 175 2.23 1.22 10.80
N SER A 176 3.21 0.49 11.33
CA SER A 176 3.38 0.23 12.76
C SER A 176 4.71 0.74 13.30
N GLU A 177 5.50 1.38 12.47
CA GLU A 177 6.78 1.94 12.85
C GLU A 177 6.60 3.10 13.85
N SER A 178 7.52 3.18 14.81
CA SER A 178 7.61 4.36 15.69
C SER A 178 8.12 5.58 14.93
N ALA A 179 7.96 6.77 15.49
CA ALA A 179 8.48 7.99 14.88
C ALA A 179 10.01 7.92 14.64
N ALA A 180 10.76 7.31 15.57
CA ALA A 180 12.20 7.12 15.42
C ALA A 180 12.52 6.19 14.25
N GLN A 181 11.86 5.03 14.16
CA GLN A 181 12.03 4.09 13.04
C GLN A 181 11.62 4.72 11.69
N THR A 182 10.54 5.49 11.67
CA THR A 182 10.12 6.23 10.47
C THR A 182 11.20 7.20 10.01
N GLY A 183 11.78 7.96 10.94
CA GLY A 183 12.86 8.90 10.64
C GLY A 183 14.11 8.20 10.11
N GLU A 184 14.53 7.11 10.75
CA GLU A 184 15.68 6.31 10.33
C GLU A 184 15.53 5.75 8.91
N VAL A 185 14.37 5.15 8.62
CA VAL A 185 14.08 4.62 7.29
C VAL A 185 14.04 5.73 6.25
N LEU A 186 13.34 6.83 6.53
CA LEU A 186 13.26 7.96 5.62
C LEU A 186 14.65 8.52 5.31
N ASP A 187 15.47 8.72 6.31
CA ASP A 187 16.84 9.24 6.18
C ASP A 187 17.71 8.30 5.33
N ALA A 188 17.62 6.98 5.54
CA ALA A 188 18.35 5.99 4.75
C ALA A 188 17.95 6.01 3.26
N TYR A 189 16.66 6.13 2.95
CA TYR A 189 16.18 6.23 1.56
C TYR A 189 16.59 7.56 0.92
N VAL A 190 16.48 8.68 1.63
CA VAL A 190 16.91 10.00 1.15
C VAL A 190 18.42 9.98 0.83
N LYS A 191 19.26 9.51 1.77
CA LYS A 191 20.71 9.40 1.54
C LYS A 191 21.03 8.52 0.34
N THR A 192 20.40 7.34 0.25
CA THR A 192 20.70 6.37 -0.81
C THR A 192 20.24 6.86 -2.18
N PHE A 193 19.01 7.39 -2.32
CA PHE A 193 18.43 7.69 -3.62
C PHE A 193 18.64 9.15 -4.06
N LEU A 194 18.66 10.11 -3.15
CA LEU A 194 18.83 11.53 -3.49
C LEU A 194 20.29 11.97 -3.37
N HIS A 195 20.99 11.55 -2.32
CA HIS A 195 22.38 11.96 -2.11
C HIS A 195 23.41 10.98 -2.67
N GLN A 196 22.98 9.81 -3.19
CA GLN A 196 23.85 8.75 -3.73
C GLN A 196 24.83 8.17 -2.67
N GLU A 197 24.48 8.24 -1.40
CA GLU A 197 25.22 7.73 -0.26
C GLU A 197 24.60 6.41 0.20
N PRO A 198 25.19 5.25 -0.12
CA PRO A 198 24.61 3.96 0.27
C PRO A 198 24.62 3.81 1.79
N VAL A 199 23.45 3.53 2.36
CA VAL A 199 23.24 3.29 3.79
C VAL A 199 22.64 1.92 3.99
N GLU A 200 23.00 1.26 5.09
CA GLU A 200 22.35 0.03 5.52
C GLU A 200 21.33 0.31 6.62
N LEU A 201 20.16 -0.31 6.51
CA LEU A 201 19.17 -0.36 7.58
C LEU A 201 19.38 -1.63 8.41
N GLU A 202 19.39 -1.49 9.74
CA GLU A 202 19.37 -2.62 10.65
C GLU A 202 17.97 -3.24 10.72
N GLY A 203 17.91 -4.57 10.78
CA GLY A 203 16.65 -5.29 10.89
C GLY A 203 16.44 -6.43 9.89
N GLU A 204 15.34 -7.15 10.07
CA GLU A 204 14.91 -8.24 9.19
C GLU A 204 13.94 -7.69 8.14
N PHE A 205 14.37 -7.64 6.88
CA PHE A 205 13.57 -7.15 5.75
C PHE A 205 13.36 -8.25 4.71
N THR A 206 12.25 -8.14 3.98
CA THR A 206 11.99 -8.95 2.79
C THR A 206 12.12 -8.10 1.53
N ARG A 207 12.44 -8.75 0.41
CA ARG A 207 12.34 -8.15 -0.93
C ARG A 207 11.01 -8.46 -1.62
N GLY A 208 10.11 -9.17 -0.93
CA GLY A 208 8.88 -9.66 -1.54
C GLY A 208 9.17 -10.47 -2.80
N HIS A 209 8.39 -10.22 -3.84
CA HIS A 209 8.55 -10.85 -5.16
C HIS A 209 9.53 -10.11 -6.10
N PHE A 210 10.04 -8.95 -5.70
CA PHE A 210 10.89 -8.09 -6.55
C PHE A 210 12.09 -8.82 -7.19
N LYS A 211 12.65 -9.83 -6.52
CA LYS A 211 13.77 -10.62 -7.03
C LYS A 211 13.34 -11.82 -7.86
N ARG A 212 12.27 -12.54 -7.49
CA ARG A 212 11.93 -13.86 -8.05
C ARG A 212 10.56 -13.91 -8.74
N GLY A 213 9.66 -12.96 -8.44
CA GLY A 213 8.27 -13.03 -8.88
C GLY A 213 7.43 -13.98 -8.02
N VAL A 214 6.19 -14.21 -8.46
CA VAL A 214 5.29 -15.25 -7.93
C VAL A 214 5.50 -16.49 -8.78
N GLU A 215 5.88 -17.61 -8.13
CA GLU A 215 6.01 -18.93 -8.76
C GLU A 215 4.67 -19.68 -8.77
#